data_4551ec0741fc4c6453e9a42f3803f6c6
#
_entry.id   4551ec0741fc4c6453e9a42f3803f6c6
#
_cell.length_a   1.000
_cell.length_b   1.000
_cell.length_c   1.000
_cell.angle_alpha   90.00
_cell.angle_beta   90.00
_cell.angle_gamma   90.00
#
_symmetry.space_group_name_H-M   'P 1'
#
loop_
_entity.id
_entity.type
_entity.pdbx_description
1 polymer ?
#
loop_
_entity_poly.entity_id
_entity_poly.type
_entity_poly.pdbx_seq_one_letter_code
_entity_poly.pdbx_strand_id
1 'polypeptide(L)'
;MKLEAGIAWRYLWKKKSHGAVSAIATVSVVGVAVATAALVCVLSVFNGFRMLLVDRSDLILPDIEIVSRDGRVIADADSLADAVSRLDGVEIASPVLADQALAIFGQREMPVILHGIDPVEFRKYTSVDSLIVAGNPLPDEAVDYDPPAALISTGVASRLQAFDSDDHLFIFAPRREGRINLANPMASFFTDSVQCFGIIETMQNDFDAATICVPIDIARSLLQYDREGSSVAVKARGDTDPGRLASKISEAVGENYVVRDRMRQQDVNFRMVQIEKWVTGLLLVFILVIASFNIISTMTMFVLEKRRQMQTFRALGMRRNEIGRIFGWESLYITLLGGGSGLLLGIGLSILQERCGLLKMHGGDDASMIVQAYPVQLVWSDLWAVALPVLVIGIVTAWIASAFARSRIGEKRQ
;
A
#
# COMPACT_ATOMS: atom_id res chain seq x y z
N MET A 1 -28.72 -17.54 -33.98
CA MET A 1 -27.53 -17.37 -33.11
C MET A 1 -26.26 -17.97 -33.71
N LYS A 2 -26.21 -19.26 -34.11
CA LYS A 2 -24.95 -19.85 -34.68
C LYS A 2 -24.54 -19.21 -36.03
N LEU A 3 -25.48 -18.82 -36.89
CA LEU A 3 -25.19 -18.22 -38.18
C LEU A 3 -24.64 -16.80 -38.07
N GLU A 4 -25.21 -15.97 -37.18
CA GLU A 4 -24.86 -14.56 -37.00
C GLU A 4 -23.46 -14.43 -36.40
N ALA A 5 -23.13 -15.25 -35.38
CA ALA A 5 -21.80 -15.33 -34.76
C ALA A 5 -20.73 -15.83 -35.75
N GLY A 6 -21.06 -16.82 -36.60
CA GLY A 6 -20.16 -17.33 -37.65
C GLY A 6 -19.86 -16.31 -38.75
N ILE A 7 -20.84 -15.48 -39.13
CA ILE A 7 -20.65 -14.37 -40.09
C ILE A 7 -19.74 -13.30 -39.47
N ALA A 8 -19.98 -12.89 -38.20
CA ALA A 8 -19.16 -11.91 -37.47
C ALA A 8 -17.69 -12.36 -37.35
N TRP A 9 -17.47 -13.63 -36.98
CA TRP A 9 -16.10 -14.19 -36.91
C TRP A 9 -15.37 -14.16 -38.25
N ARG A 10 -16.10 -14.53 -39.35
CA ARG A 10 -15.50 -14.48 -40.70
C ARG A 10 -15.18 -13.07 -41.16
N TYR A 11 -15.90 -12.05 -40.71
CA TYR A 11 -15.57 -10.66 -41.03
C TYR A 11 -14.28 -10.18 -40.41
N LEU A 12 -13.96 -10.59 -39.23
CA LEU A 12 -12.69 -10.25 -38.56
C LEU A 12 -11.47 -10.86 -39.28
N TRP A 13 -11.60 -12.07 -39.86
CA TRP A 13 -10.44 -12.83 -40.37
C TRP A 13 -10.28 -12.86 -41.88
N LYS A 14 -11.27 -12.48 -42.68
CA LYS A 14 -11.17 -12.57 -44.12
C LYS A 14 -10.38 -11.41 -44.76
N LYS A 15 -9.19 -11.72 -45.18
CA LYS A 15 -8.15 -10.85 -45.80
C LYS A 15 -8.50 -10.30 -47.20
N LYS A 16 -9.70 -10.56 -47.77
CA LYS A 16 -9.97 -10.43 -49.24
C LYS A 16 -10.86 -9.27 -49.67
N SER A 17 -11.18 -8.27 -48.84
CA SER A 17 -11.94 -7.12 -49.32
C SER A 17 -11.59 -5.85 -48.57
N HIS A 18 -10.88 -4.96 -49.22
CA HIS A 18 -10.51 -3.58 -48.85
C HIS A 18 -9.76 -3.46 -47.53
N GLY A 19 -8.47 -3.18 -47.60
CA GLY A 19 -7.51 -3.11 -46.47
C GLY A 19 -7.91 -2.18 -45.30
N ALA A 20 -8.82 -1.22 -45.53
CA ALA A 20 -9.27 -0.28 -44.49
C ALA A 20 -10.08 -0.95 -43.37
N VAL A 21 -11.01 -1.85 -43.67
CA VAL A 21 -11.88 -2.50 -42.67
C VAL A 21 -11.09 -3.39 -41.72
N SER A 22 -10.16 -4.18 -42.24
CA SER A 22 -9.29 -5.05 -41.43
C SER A 22 -8.34 -4.22 -40.55
N ALA A 23 -7.82 -3.09 -41.08
CA ALA A 23 -6.98 -2.19 -40.32
C ALA A 23 -7.72 -1.54 -39.13
N ILE A 24 -8.95 -1.07 -39.36
CA ILE A 24 -9.79 -0.45 -38.32
C ILE A 24 -10.10 -1.46 -37.18
N ALA A 25 -10.51 -2.68 -37.55
CA ALA A 25 -10.75 -3.73 -36.54
C ALA A 25 -9.49 -4.09 -35.75
N THR A 26 -8.33 -4.19 -36.44
CA THR A 26 -7.04 -4.46 -35.78
C THR A 26 -6.67 -3.34 -34.82
N VAL A 27 -6.79 -2.07 -35.23
CA VAL A 27 -6.51 -0.91 -34.35
C VAL A 27 -7.38 -0.96 -33.10
N SER A 28 -8.67 -1.36 -33.23
CA SER A 28 -9.54 -1.48 -32.05
C SER A 28 -9.15 -2.61 -31.12
N VAL A 29 -8.81 -3.79 -31.67
CA VAL A 29 -8.33 -4.90 -30.86
C VAL A 29 -7.06 -4.51 -30.11
N VAL A 30 -6.10 -3.86 -30.79
CA VAL A 30 -4.85 -3.36 -30.19
C VAL A 30 -5.16 -2.29 -29.14
N GLY A 31 -6.07 -1.34 -29.41
CA GLY A 31 -6.45 -0.31 -28.44
C GLY A 31 -7.03 -0.89 -27.15
N VAL A 32 -7.93 -1.88 -27.27
CA VAL A 32 -8.48 -2.60 -26.10
C VAL A 32 -7.41 -3.41 -25.39
N ALA A 33 -6.51 -4.06 -26.15
CA ALA A 33 -5.41 -4.85 -25.59
C ALA A 33 -4.44 -3.98 -24.77
N VAL A 34 -4.03 -2.83 -25.33
CA VAL A 34 -3.14 -1.88 -24.62
C VAL A 34 -3.81 -1.33 -23.37
N ALA A 35 -5.10 -0.91 -23.46
CA ALA A 35 -5.83 -0.42 -22.30
C ALA A 35 -5.93 -1.49 -21.19
N THR A 36 -6.28 -2.73 -21.55
CA THR A 36 -6.38 -3.84 -20.60
C THR A 36 -5.02 -4.21 -20.00
N ALA A 37 -3.95 -4.26 -20.81
CA ALA A 37 -2.59 -4.52 -20.34
C ALA A 37 -2.11 -3.42 -19.38
N ALA A 38 -2.36 -2.14 -19.71
CA ALA A 38 -2.02 -1.02 -18.84
C ALA A 38 -2.72 -1.11 -17.47
N LEU A 39 -4.01 -1.50 -17.44
CA LEU A 39 -4.75 -1.71 -16.20
C LEU A 39 -4.11 -2.80 -15.33
N VAL A 40 -3.75 -3.95 -15.92
CA VAL A 40 -3.09 -5.04 -15.19
C VAL A 40 -1.74 -4.57 -14.63
N CYS A 41 -0.92 -3.89 -15.44
CA CYS A 41 0.38 -3.39 -15.01
C CYS A 41 0.26 -2.38 -13.88
N VAL A 42 -0.66 -1.41 -13.98
CA VAL A 42 -0.89 -0.39 -12.94
C VAL A 42 -1.29 -1.06 -11.63
N LEU A 43 -2.28 -1.97 -11.63
CA LEU A 43 -2.71 -2.68 -10.42
C LEU A 43 -1.58 -3.54 -9.84
N SER A 44 -0.81 -4.23 -10.67
CA SER A 44 0.33 -5.05 -10.21
C SER A 44 1.43 -4.23 -9.54
N VAL A 45 1.73 -3.03 -10.07
CA VAL A 45 2.68 -2.09 -9.45
C VAL A 45 2.15 -1.59 -8.11
N PHE A 46 0.86 -1.18 -8.03
CA PHE A 46 0.25 -0.76 -6.77
C PHE A 46 0.29 -1.84 -5.69
N ASN A 47 -0.01 -3.09 -6.06
CA ASN A 47 0.08 -4.21 -5.13
C ASN A 47 1.51 -4.44 -4.63
N GLY A 48 2.49 -4.32 -5.52
CA GLY A 48 3.90 -4.43 -5.16
C GLY A 48 4.33 -3.37 -4.14
N PHE A 49 3.95 -2.10 -4.35
CA PHE A 49 4.20 -1.03 -3.38
C PHE A 49 3.48 -1.28 -2.05
N ARG A 50 2.21 -1.70 -2.09
CA ARG A 50 1.45 -2.02 -0.89
C ARG A 50 2.09 -3.13 -0.08
N MET A 51 2.56 -4.19 -0.74
CA MET A 51 3.25 -5.30 -0.08
C MET A 51 4.52 -4.82 0.65
N LEU A 52 5.35 -4.00 -0.02
CA LEU A 52 6.54 -3.44 0.61
C LEU A 52 6.22 -2.60 1.85
N LEU A 53 5.16 -1.79 1.80
CA LEU A 53 4.74 -0.96 2.93
C LEU A 53 4.19 -1.80 4.09
N VAL A 54 3.43 -2.87 3.81
CA VAL A 54 2.81 -3.72 4.84
C VAL A 54 3.83 -4.66 5.47
N ASP A 55 4.61 -5.40 4.68
CA ASP A 55 5.56 -6.41 5.18
C ASP A 55 6.63 -5.80 6.11
N ARG A 56 7.03 -4.55 5.87
CA ARG A 56 8.03 -3.87 6.71
C ARG A 56 7.45 -3.28 7.98
N SER A 57 6.21 -2.83 7.94
CA SER A 57 5.50 -2.33 9.13
C SER A 57 5.27 -3.43 10.16
N ASP A 58 5.11 -4.67 9.71
CA ASP A 58 4.87 -5.83 10.57
C ASP A 58 6.07 -6.22 11.42
N LEU A 59 7.27 -5.74 11.10
CA LEU A 59 8.50 -6.07 11.83
C LEU A 59 8.69 -5.30 13.11
N ILE A 60 8.15 -4.08 13.25
CA ILE A 60 8.35 -3.22 14.41
C ILE A 60 7.09 -2.95 15.22
N LEU A 61 5.90 -2.95 14.58
CA LEU A 61 4.65 -2.67 15.26
C LEU A 61 4.15 -3.89 16.05
N PRO A 62 3.67 -3.68 17.29
CA PRO A 62 3.00 -4.74 18.05
C PRO A 62 1.69 -5.14 17.34
N ASP A 63 1.17 -6.34 17.64
CA ASP A 63 -0.10 -6.82 17.10
C ASP A 63 -1.27 -5.92 17.50
N ILE A 64 -1.22 -5.42 18.75
CA ILE A 64 -2.22 -4.53 19.33
C ILE A 64 -1.50 -3.46 20.15
N GLU A 65 -1.98 -2.24 20.06
CA GLU A 65 -1.55 -1.10 20.86
C GLU A 65 -2.71 -0.55 21.66
N ILE A 66 -2.49 -0.28 22.95
CA ILE A 66 -3.47 0.34 23.84
C ILE A 66 -2.98 1.75 24.16
N VAL A 67 -3.78 2.77 23.87
CA VAL A 67 -3.47 4.18 24.16
C VAL A 67 -4.57 4.83 25.00
N SER A 68 -4.23 5.89 25.71
CA SER A 68 -5.24 6.68 26.43
C SER A 68 -6.17 7.41 25.47
N ARG A 69 -7.47 7.49 25.78
CA ARG A 69 -8.46 8.21 24.95
C ARG A 69 -8.34 9.74 25.09
N ASP A 70 -8.14 10.22 26.31
CA ASP A 70 -8.23 11.64 26.63
C ASP A 70 -6.90 12.30 26.98
N GLY A 71 -5.82 11.52 27.09
CA GLY A 71 -4.49 11.99 27.45
C GLY A 71 -3.40 11.50 26.52
N ARG A 72 -2.23 12.11 26.62
CA ARG A 72 -1.04 11.65 25.91
C ARG A 72 -0.40 10.43 26.56
N VAL A 73 -0.67 10.21 27.85
CA VAL A 73 -0.03 9.16 28.66
C VAL A 73 -1.07 8.36 29.45
N ILE A 74 -0.76 7.10 29.69
CA ILE A 74 -1.45 6.18 30.59
C ILE A 74 -0.80 6.33 31.94
N ALA A 75 -1.58 6.67 32.97
CA ALA A 75 -1.04 7.03 34.31
C ALA A 75 -0.34 5.86 35.03
N ASP A 76 -0.79 4.62 34.83
CA ASP A 76 -0.15 3.41 35.34
C ASP A 76 -0.14 2.35 34.23
N ALA A 77 0.83 2.51 33.33
CA ALA A 77 0.98 1.63 32.18
C ALA A 77 1.46 0.22 32.58
N ASP A 78 2.21 0.13 33.67
CA ASP A 78 2.71 -1.15 34.19
C ASP A 78 1.54 -2.02 34.71
N SER A 79 0.66 -1.45 35.53
CA SER A 79 -0.52 -2.18 36.02
C SER A 79 -1.48 -2.56 34.88
N LEU A 80 -1.61 -1.71 33.86
CA LEU A 80 -2.42 -2.03 32.69
C LEU A 80 -1.80 -3.17 31.89
N ALA A 81 -0.49 -3.15 31.66
CA ALA A 81 0.24 -4.20 30.97
C ALA A 81 0.10 -5.54 31.73
N ASP A 82 0.27 -5.53 33.05
CA ASP A 82 0.06 -6.69 33.91
C ASP A 82 -1.36 -7.26 33.84
N ALA A 83 -2.38 -6.39 33.81
CA ALA A 83 -3.76 -6.82 33.70
C ALA A 83 -4.06 -7.44 32.32
N VAL A 84 -3.53 -6.85 31.24
CA VAL A 84 -3.70 -7.34 29.88
C VAL A 84 -2.96 -8.64 29.64
N SER A 85 -1.74 -8.80 30.20
CA SER A 85 -0.94 -10.02 30.04
C SER A 85 -1.62 -11.28 30.62
N ARG A 86 -2.58 -11.12 31.55
CA ARG A 86 -3.38 -12.21 32.14
C ARG A 86 -4.56 -12.64 31.29
N LEU A 87 -4.86 -11.91 30.21
CA LEU A 87 -5.97 -12.24 29.33
C LEU A 87 -5.61 -13.43 28.42
N ASP A 88 -6.58 -14.30 28.21
CA ASP A 88 -6.39 -15.46 27.31
C ASP A 88 -6.25 -15.01 25.85
N GLY A 89 -5.17 -15.46 25.21
CA GLY A 89 -4.78 -15.08 23.85
C GLY A 89 -3.66 -14.04 23.79
N VAL A 90 -3.26 -13.44 24.92
CA VAL A 90 -2.10 -12.55 25.02
C VAL A 90 -0.84 -13.39 25.27
N GLU A 91 0.24 -13.08 24.57
CA GLU A 91 1.55 -13.66 24.79
C GLU A 91 2.39 -12.75 25.68
N ILE A 92 2.41 -11.45 25.37
CA ILE A 92 3.13 -10.40 26.09
C ILE A 92 2.33 -9.11 26.02
N ALA A 93 2.40 -8.32 27.09
CA ALA A 93 1.96 -6.93 27.13
C ALA A 93 3.04 -6.10 27.83
N SER A 94 3.58 -5.10 27.14
CA SER A 94 4.72 -4.29 27.57
C SER A 94 4.40 -2.80 27.54
N PRO A 95 4.71 -2.03 28.60
CA PRO A 95 4.57 -0.59 28.56
C PRO A 95 5.61 0.04 27.62
N VAL A 96 5.20 1.05 26.88
CA VAL A 96 6.06 1.85 26.00
C VAL A 96 5.90 3.31 26.33
N LEU A 97 7.00 4.04 26.46
CA LEU A 97 6.99 5.49 26.67
C LEU A 97 7.60 6.18 25.46
N ALA A 98 6.84 6.97 24.74
CA ALA A 98 7.33 7.75 23.59
C ALA A 98 7.04 9.23 23.81
N ASP A 99 8.09 10.06 23.85
CA ASP A 99 7.96 11.50 23.95
C ASP A 99 9.11 12.21 23.22
N GLN A 100 8.96 13.52 23.01
CA GLN A 100 9.94 14.33 22.31
C GLN A 100 11.12 14.70 23.20
N ALA A 101 12.31 14.61 22.62
CA ALA A 101 13.57 15.03 23.23
C ALA A 101 14.45 15.72 22.18
N LEU A 102 15.59 16.27 22.63
CA LEU A 102 16.62 16.81 21.76
C LEU A 102 17.87 15.94 21.92
N ALA A 103 18.38 15.40 20.83
CA ALA A 103 19.65 14.67 20.83
C ALA A 103 20.77 15.58 20.31
N ILE A 104 21.91 15.53 20.99
CA ILE A 104 23.12 16.30 20.66
C ILE A 104 24.31 15.36 20.57
N PHE A 105 25.05 15.49 19.46
CA PHE A 105 26.33 14.81 19.28
C PHE A 105 27.38 15.79 18.72
N GLY A 106 28.39 16.06 19.49
CA GLY A 106 29.39 17.08 19.15
C GLY A 106 28.79 18.48 19.02
N GLN A 107 28.76 19.03 17.80
CA GLN A 107 28.16 20.33 17.50
C GLN A 107 26.83 20.21 16.76
N ARG A 108 26.29 19.00 16.60
CA ARG A 108 25.05 18.74 15.90
C ARG A 108 23.93 18.44 16.87
N GLU A 109 22.78 18.97 16.56
CA GLU A 109 21.58 18.78 17.36
C GLU A 109 20.38 18.46 16.45
N MET A 110 19.47 17.65 16.94
CA MET A 110 18.22 17.39 16.26
C MET A 110 17.11 16.98 17.24
N PRO A 111 15.84 17.38 16.98
CA PRO A 111 14.72 16.85 17.72
C PRO A 111 14.53 15.36 17.40
N VAL A 112 14.31 14.56 18.43
CA VAL A 112 14.11 13.12 18.34
C VAL A 112 12.87 12.70 19.12
N ILE A 113 12.36 11.52 18.79
CA ILE A 113 11.37 10.80 19.59
C ILE A 113 12.11 9.76 20.40
N LEU A 114 12.11 9.94 21.71
CA LEU A 114 12.70 8.98 22.64
C LEU A 114 11.68 7.87 22.91
N HIS A 115 12.01 6.65 22.51
CA HIS A 115 11.22 5.45 22.76
C HIS A 115 11.81 4.67 23.92
N GLY A 116 11.17 4.74 25.08
CA GLY A 116 11.45 3.89 26.25
C GLY A 116 10.77 2.55 26.10
N ILE A 117 11.52 1.49 26.06
CA ILE A 117 11.08 0.10 25.85
C ILE A 117 11.75 -0.83 26.86
N ASP A 118 11.10 -1.95 27.18
CA ASP A 118 11.77 -3.06 27.82
C ASP A 118 12.54 -3.86 26.75
N PRO A 119 13.89 -3.98 26.85
CA PRO A 119 14.68 -4.63 25.78
C PRO A 119 14.30 -6.09 25.54
N VAL A 120 13.97 -6.84 26.61
CA VAL A 120 13.62 -8.26 26.53
C VAL A 120 12.26 -8.45 25.88
N GLU A 121 11.27 -7.66 26.30
CA GLU A 121 9.90 -7.73 25.78
C GLU A 121 9.83 -7.17 24.35
N PHE A 122 10.54 -6.08 24.08
CA PHE A 122 10.62 -5.48 22.75
C PHE A 122 11.08 -6.49 21.70
N ARG A 123 12.13 -7.28 22.01
CA ARG A 123 12.64 -8.31 21.12
C ARG A 123 11.63 -9.45 20.86
N LYS A 124 10.73 -9.68 21.79
CA LYS A 124 9.70 -10.73 21.65
C LYS A 124 8.53 -10.31 20.76
N TYR A 125 8.09 -9.02 20.81
CA TYR A 125 6.99 -8.55 19.98
C TYR A 125 7.43 -7.90 18.66
N THR A 126 8.73 -7.60 18.51
CA THR A 126 9.30 -7.09 17.25
C THR A 126 10.34 -8.06 16.71
N SER A 127 10.66 -7.93 15.43
CA SER A 127 11.78 -8.63 14.81
C SER A 127 13.01 -7.71 14.72
N VAL A 128 13.34 -7.02 15.84
CA VAL A 128 14.37 -5.97 15.86
C VAL A 128 15.71 -6.42 15.32
N ASP A 129 16.11 -7.68 15.55
CA ASP A 129 17.39 -8.20 15.08
C ASP A 129 17.52 -8.18 13.54
N SER A 130 16.39 -8.30 12.82
CA SER A 130 16.35 -8.21 11.35
C SER A 130 16.36 -6.76 10.83
N LEU A 131 16.16 -5.78 11.70
CA LEU A 131 16.12 -4.35 11.39
C LEU A 131 17.43 -3.64 11.66
N ILE A 132 18.41 -4.33 12.27
CA ILE A 132 19.73 -3.75 12.58
C ILE A 132 20.56 -3.70 11.31
N VAL A 133 20.98 -2.49 10.95
CA VAL A 133 21.84 -2.22 9.79
C VAL A 133 23.32 -2.19 10.18
N ALA A 134 23.62 -1.72 11.38
CA ALA A 134 24.99 -1.66 11.92
C ALA A 134 24.97 -1.79 13.45
N GLY A 135 26.03 -2.29 14.03
CA GLY A 135 26.15 -2.51 15.48
C GLY A 135 25.46 -3.80 15.94
N ASN A 136 24.96 -3.77 17.19
CA ASN A 136 24.36 -4.93 17.86
C ASN A 136 22.94 -4.61 18.33
N PRO A 137 22.10 -5.64 18.59
CA PRO A 137 20.80 -5.45 19.23
C PRO A 137 20.98 -4.95 20.66
N LEU A 138 19.95 -4.26 21.17
CA LEU A 138 19.96 -3.76 22.55
C LEU A 138 20.14 -4.94 23.53
N PRO A 139 21.13 -4.92 24.39
CA PRO A 139 21.34 -6.00 25.38
C PRO A 139 20.19 -6.04 26.39
N ASP A 140 19.96 -7.20 27.00
CA ASP A 140 18.91 -7.35 28.02
C ASP A 140 19.19 -6.46 29.26
N GLU A 141 20.47 -6.29 29.59
CA GLU A 141 20.97 -5.46 30.71
C GLU A 141 21.40 -4.07 30.19
N ALA A 142 20.68 -3.49 29.23
CA ALA A 142 21.05 -2.22 28.58
C ALA A 142 21.13 -1.04 29.55
N VAL A 143 20.46 -1.11 30.71
CA VAL A 143 20.48 -0.10 31.80
C VAL A 143 21.79 -0.11 32.52
N ASP A 144 22.46 -1.27 32.65
CA ASP A 144 23.68 -1.44 33.45
C ASP A 144 24.96 -0.92 32.76
N TYR A 145 24.82 -0.54 31.49
CA TYR A 145 25.92 0.11 30.78
C TYR A 145 26.09 1.56 31.25
N ASP A 146 27.30 2.06 31.27
CA ASP A 146 27.64 3.44 31.62
C ASP A 146 28.43 4.11 30.47
N PRO A 147 27.77 4.93 29.62
CA PRO A 147 26.33 5.27 29.61
C PRO A 147 25.44 4.11 29.13
N PRO A 148 24.10 4.17 29.43
CA PRO A 148 23.13 3.17 29.01
C PRO A 148 23.12 2.96 27.50
N ALA A 149 22.90 1.70 27.07
CA ALA A 149 22.87 1.36 25.66
C ALA A 149 21.58 1.84 24.98
N ALA A 150 21.71 2.35 23.77
CA ALA A 150 20.60 2.83 22.94
C ALA A 150 20.69 2.31 21.50
N LEU A 151 19.53 2.13 20.86
CA LEU A 151 19.45 1.96 19.40
C LEU A 151 19.01 3.28 18.78
N ILE A 152 19.70 3.70 17.74
CA ILE A 152 19.37 4.91 17.00
C ILE A 152 18.87 4.57 15.60
N SER A 153 17.92 5.33 15.08
CA SER A 153 17.46 5.16 13.71
C SER A 153 18.47 5.70 12.68
N THR A 154 18.41 5.22 11.45
CA THR A 154 19.30 5.66 10.35
C THR A 154 19.28 7.16 10.13
N GLY A 155 18.11 7.81 10.29
CA GLY A 155 18.00 9.27 10.18
C GLY A 155 18.74 10.02 11.28
N VAL A 156 18.69 9.53 12.51
CA VAL A 156 19.44 10.08 13.64
C VAL A 156 20.94 9.89 13.39
N ALA A 157 21.37 8.67 13.05
CA ALA A 157 22.76 8.36 12.74
C ALA A 157 23.33 9.28 11.65
N SER A 158 22.59 9.44 10.56
CA SER A 158 23.01 10.26 9.41
C SER A 158 23.08 11.75 9.72
N ARG A 159 22.08 12.29 10.44
CA ARG A 159 22.03 13.73 10.75
C ARG A 159 23.03 14.15 11.82
N LEU A 160 23.19 13.34 12.86
CA LEU A 160 24.16 13.58 13.92
C LEU A 160 25.56 13.13 13.52
N GLN A 161 25.70 12.26 12.52
CA GLN A 161 26.95 11.57 12.14
C GLN A 161 27.50 10.69 13.29
N ALA A 162 26.60 10.06 14.01
CA ALA A 162 26.91 9.08 15.05
C ALA A 162 26.80 7.68 14.45
N PHE A 163 27.92 7.10 14.03
CA PHE A 163 27.95 5.81 13.34
C PHE A 163 28.74 4.74 14.11
N ASP A 164 29.44 5.13 15.19
CA ASP A 164 30.26 4.21 15.97
C ASP A 164 29.53 3.78 17.25
N SER A 165 29.75 2.53 17.66
CA SER A 165 29.23 2.00 18.92
C SER A 165 29.81 2.68 20.15
N ASP A 166 30.93 3.41 20.01
CA ASP A 166 31.54 4.17 21.07
C ASP A 166 31.06 5.64 21.13
N ASP A 167 30.16 6.03 20.23
CA ASP A 167 29.60 7.37 20.20
C ASP A 167 28.61 7.59 21.37
N HIS A 168 28.84 8.64 22.14
CA HIS A 168 28.00 9.05 23.27
C HIS A 168 27.08 10.20 22.83
N LEU A 169 25.80 9.96 22.84
CA LEU A 169 24.78 10.97 22.52
C LEU A 169 24.23 11.57 23.81
N PHE A 170 24.16 12.89 23.87
CA PHE A 170 23.48 13.60 24.96
C PHE A 170 21.99 13.81 24.57
N ILE A 171 21.11 13.38 25.47
CA ILE A 171 19.66 13.53 25.31
C ILE A 171 19.17 14.58 26.30
N PHE A 172 18.48 15.60 25.77
CA PHE A 172 17.88 16.68 26.55
C PHE A 172 16.37 16.55 26.50
N ALA A 173 15.74 16.32 27.63
CA ALA A 173 14.31 16.27 27.78
C ALA A 173 13.79 17.53 28.48
N PRO A 174 12.75 18.20 27.94
CA PRO A 174 12.19 19.37 28.58
C PRO A 174 11.52 18.99 29.90
N ARG A 175 11.69 19.81 30.94
CA ARG A 175 11.00 19.60 32.23
C ARG A 175 9.47 19.72 32.03
N ARG A 176 8.72 18.76 32.53
CA ARG A 176 7.26 18.77 32.49
C ARG A 176 6.66 19.84 33.40
N GLU A 177 7.29 20.08 34.56
CA GLU A 177 6.84 21.03 35.56
C GLU A 177 7.85 22.17 35.71
N GLY A 178 7.31 23.39 35.76
CA GLY A 178 8.10 24.59 35.97
C GLY A 178 7.96 25.60 34.84
N ARG A 179 8.46 26.82 35.08
CA ARG A 179 8.57 27.87 34.08
C ARG A 179 9.95 27.82 33.43
N ILE A 180 9.99 27.98 32.13
CA ILE A 180 11.27 28.12 31.42
C ILE A 180 12.03 29.29 31.99
N ASN A 181 13.23 29.04 32.51
CA ASN A 181 14.10 30.07 33.03
C ASN A 181 14.82 30.75 31.85
N LEU A 182 14.34 31.92 31.45
CA LEU A 182 14.91 32.67 30.34
C LEU A 182 16.38 33.12 30.60
N ALA A 183 16.82 33.20 31.86
CA ALA A 183 18.18 33.55 32.20
C ALA A 183 19.15 32.34 32.10
N ASN A 184 18.65 31.14 32.27
CA ASN A 184 19.40 29.89 32.09
C ASN A 184 18.48 28.81 31.44
N PRO A 185 18.35 28.81 30.13
CA PRO A 185 17.49 27.86 29.44
C PRO A 185 17.87 26.40 29.68
N MET A 186 19.17 26.11 29.82
CA MET A 186 19.67 24.74 30.07
C MET A 186 19.17 24.15 31.39
N ALA A 187 18.90 24.96 32.41
CA ALA A 187 18.29 24.53 33.66
C ALA A 187 16.85 24.03 33.50
N SER A 188 16.24 24.24 32.33
CA SER A 188 14.88 23.78 32.00
C SER A 188 14.86 22.41 31.34
N PHE A 189 15.99 21.75 31.17
CA PHE A 189 16.12 20.42 30.60
C PHE A 189 16.72 19.44 31.61
N PHE A 190 16.31 18.21 31.57
CA PHE A 190 17.05 17.08 32.10
C PHE A 190 17.96 16.56 31.00
N THR A 191 19.14 16.14 31.38
CA THR A 191 20.17 15.68 30.44
C THR A 191 20.72 14.37 30.93
N ASP A 192 20.80 13.42 30.03
CA ASP A 192 21.53 12.18 30.23
C ASP A 192 22.28 11.80 28.97
N SER A 193 23.26 10.92 29.09
CA SER A 193 24.00 10.41 27.94
C SER A 193 23.66 8.96 27.70
N VAL A 194 23.60 8.57 26.42
CA VAL A 194 23.39 7.19 25.99
C VAL A 194 24.46 6.79 24.98
N GLN A 195 24.85 5.53 25.01
CA GLN A 195 25.83 4.97 24.08
C GLN A 195 25.08 4.41 22.85
N CYS A 196 25.54 4.75 21.64
CA CYS A 196 25.02 4.16 20.41
C CYS A 196 25.44 2.69 20.33
N PHE A 197 24.54 1.75 20.56
CA PHE A 197 24.83 0.32 20.52
C PHE A 197 24.55 -0.32 19.18
N GLY A 198 23.56 0.20 18.46
CA GLY A 198 23.22 -0.21 17.11
C GLY A 198 22.36 0.79 16.36
N ILE A 199 22.34 0.64 15.05
CA ILE A 199 21.56 1.46 14.12
C ILE A 199 20.46 0.59 13.51
N ILE A 200 19.21 1.05 13.60
CA ILE A 200 18.05 0.35 13.09
C ILE A 200 17.42 1.09 11.90
N GLU A 201 16.88 0.32 10.98
CA GLU A 201 16.13 0.80 9.83
C GLU A 201 14.83 -0.01 9.66
N THR A 202 13.71 0.67 9.78
CA THR A 202 12.37 0.05 9.74
C THR A 202 11.64 0.23 8.42
N MET A 203 12.17 1.11 7.56
CA MET A 203 11.55 1.64 6.35
C MET A 203 10.23 2.40 6.62
N GLN A 204 9.97 2.76 7.86
CA GLN A 204 8.92 3.71 8.24
C GLN A 204 9.55 5.09 8.36
N ASN A 205 9.23 5.98 7.43
CA ASN A 205 9.84 7.30 7.34
C ASN A 205 9.79 8.08 8.67
N ASP A 206 8.66 8.03 9.38
CA ASP A 206 8.49 8.77 10.64
C ASP A 206 9.37 8.19 11.76
N PHE A 207 9.49 6.87 11.85
CA PHE A 207 10.32 6.19 12.82
C PHE A 207 11.81 6.37 12.48
N ASP A 208 12.17 6.09 11.24
CA ASP A 208 13.56 6.14 10.79
C ASP A 208 14.14 7.55 10.78
N ALA A 209 13.29 8.57 10.66
CA ALA A 209 13.74 9.96 10.60
C ALA A 209 14.34 10.48 11.93
N ALA A 210 13.80 10.06 13.08
CA ALA A 210 14.08 10.76 14.34
C ALA A 210 13.90 9.91 15.61
N THR A 211 14.00 8.57 15.57
CA THR A 211 13.75 7.73 16.75
C THR A 211 15.04 7.26 17.42
N ILE A 212 15.06 7.30 18.75
CA ILE A 212 16.06 6.69 19.62
C ILE A 212 15.34 5.76 20.59
N CYS A 213 15.69 4.46 20.59
CA CYS A 213 15.16 3.48 21.53
C CYS A 213 16.14 3.33 22.71
N VAL A 214 15.64 3.49 23.91
CA VAL A 214 16.38 3.35 25.18
C VAL A 214 15.60 2.45 26.13
N PRO A 215 16.23 1.89 27.16
CA PRO A 215 15.51 1.23 28.24
C PRO A 215 14.43 2.15 28.86
N ILE A 216 13.26 1.59 29.20
CA ILE A 216 12.13 2.39 29.67
C ILE A 216 12.45 3.17 30.95
N ASP A 217 13.28 2.62 31.84
CA ASP A 217 13.68 3.28 33.09
C ASP A 217 14.49 4.55 32.82
N ILE A 218 15.36 4.52 31.79
CA ILE A 218 16.13 5.68 31.35
C ILE A 218 15.20 6.74 30.75
N ALA A 219 14.27 6.33 29.88
CA ALA A 219 13.29 7.26 29.33
C ALA A 219 12.42 7.90 30.42
N ARG A 220 11.98 7.11 31.41
CA ARG A 220 11.17 7.60 32.54
C ARG A 220 11.95 8.59 33.39
N SER A 221 13.20 8.29 33.73
CA SER A 221 14.05 9.20 34.50
C SER A 221 14.28 10.55 33.80
N LEU A 222 14.57 10.52 32.50
CA LEU A 222 14.79 11.71 31.68
C LEU A 222 13.51 12.56 31.52
N LEU A 223 12.38 11.92 31.30
CA LEU A 223 11.08 12.57 31.01
C LEU A 223 10.26 12.86 32.27
N GLN A 224 10.80 12.52 33.44
CA GLN A 224 10.10 12.67 34.73
C GLN A 224 8.77 11.92 34.82
N TYR A 225 8.76 10.68 34.39
CA TYR A 225 7.67 9.74 34.54
C TYR A 225 8.05 8.66 35.57
N ASP A 226 7.07 8.14 36.30
CA ASP A 226 7.27 7.02 37.23
C ASP A 226 6.80 5.71 36.56
N ARG A 227 5.50 5.49 36.56
CA ARG A 227 4.83 4.29 36.00
C ARG A 227 4.00 4.59 34.77
N GLU A 228 4.11 5.82 34.33
CA GLU A 228 3.37 6.25 33.14
C GLU A 228 4.00 5.66 31.86
N GLY A 229 3.15 5.52 30.83
CA GLY A 229 3.55 5.12 29.48
C GLY A 229 2.68 5.82 28.45
N SER A 230 3.19 5.98 27.26
CA SER A 230 2.42 6.52 26.13
C SER A 230 1.44 5.49 25.60
N SER A 231 1.81 4.22 25.62
CA SER A 231 1.02 3.09 25.17
C SER A 231 1.43 1.79 25.86
N VAL A 232 0.60 0.75 25.67
CA VAL A 232 0.96 -0.63 26.00
C VAL A 232 0.96 -1.43 24.71
N ALA A 233 2.12 -1.99 24.38
CA ALA A 233 2.34 -2.88 23.25
C ALA A 233 1.92 -4.31 23.62
N VAL A 234 1.11 -4.96 22.78
CA VAL A 234 0.60 -6.30 23.04
C VAL A 234 0.92 -7.22 21.88
N LYS A 235 1.48 -8.38 22.20
CA LYS A 235 1.69 -9.52 21.27
C LYS A 235 0.58 -10.54 21.47
N ALA A 236 -0.09 -10.90 20.39
CA ALA A 236 -1.05 -12.01 20.40
C ALA A 236 -0.31 -13.36 20.36
N ARG A 237 -0.86 -14.37 21.02
CA ARG A 237 -0.36 -15.74 20.91
C ARG A 237 -0.59 -16.25 19.49
N GLY A 238 0.37 -16.98 18.92
CA GLY A 238 0.48 -17.28 17.48
C GLY A 238 -0.73 -17.90 16.78
N ASP A 239 -1.71 -18.43 17.51
CA ASP A 239 -2.96 -19.02 16.99
C ASP A 239 -4.19 -18.08 17.16
N THR A 240 -4.00 -16.92 17.76
CA THR A 240 -5.08 -15.97 18.09
C THR A 240 -5.18 -14.88 17.03
N ASP A 241 -6.39 -14.66 16.51
CA ASP A 241 -6.67 -13.53 15.61
C ASP A 241 -6.56 -12.18 16.34
N PRO A 242 -5.62 -11.29 15.95
CA PRO A 242 -5.41 -10.01 16.62
C PRO A 242 -6.65 -9.11 16.66
N GLY A 243 -7.49 -9.16 15.63
CA GLY A 243 -8.71 -8.35 15.58
C GLY A 243 -9.76 -8.76 16.63
N ARG A 244 -9.91 -10.07 16.87
CA ARG A 244 -10.79 -10.59 17.92
C ARG A 244 -10.22 -10.33 19.30
N LEU A 245 -8.90 -10.47 19.44
CA LEU A 245 -8.21 -10.19 20.70
C LEU A 245 -8.32 -8.71 21.07
N ALA A 246 -8.16 -7.80 20.10
CA ALA A 246 -8.33 -6.36 20.32
C ALA A 246 -9.73 -6.01 20.83
N SER A 247 -10.77 -6.68 20.33
CA SER A 247 -12.15 -6.48 20.83
C SER A 247 -12.30 -6.96 22.27
N LYS A 248 -11.76 -8.13 22.63
CA LYS A 248 -11.76 -8.65 24.01
C LYS A 248 -11.00 -7.73 24.98
N ILE A 249 -9.82 -7.26 24.54
CA ILE A 249 -9.03 -6.32 25.36
C ILE A 249 -9.82 -5.01 25.55
N SER A 250 -10.46 -4.48 24.51
CA SER A 250 -11.25 -3.26 24.58
C SER A 250 -12.41 -3.37 25.58
N GLU A 251 -13.06 -4.53 25.65
CA GLU A 251 -14.10 -4.80 26.66
C GLU A 251 -13.53 -4.89 28.08
N ALA A 252 -12.32 -5.44 28.24
CA ALA A 252 -11.69 -5.65 29.55
C ALA A 252 -11.10 -4.35 30.12
N VAL A 253 -10.49 -3.49 29.30
CA VAL A 253 -9.81 -2.25 29.77
C VAL A 253 -10.77 -1.07 29.90
N GLY A 254 -11.96 -1.14 29.31
CA GLY A 254 -13.00 -0.13 29.43
C GLY A 254 -12.85 1.08 28.50
N GLU A 255 -13.75 2.07 28.66
CA GLU A 255 -13.87 3.18 27.70
C GLU A 255 -12.76 4.24 27.78
N ASN A 256 -11.93 4.23 28.81
CA ASN A 256 -10.86 5.20 28.99
C ASN A 256 -9.67 4.96 28.04
N TYR A 257 -9.63 3.80 27.41
CA TYR A 257 -8.56 3.39 26.52
C TYR A 257 -9.07 3.13 25.12
N VAL A 258 -8.20 3.33 24.13
CA VAL A 258 -8.42 2.98 22.72
C VAL A 258 -7.50 1.85 22.37
N VAL A 259 -8.10 0.73 21.99
CA VAL A 259 -7.34 -0.46 21.53
C VAL A 259 -7.26 -0.42 20.02
N ARG A 260 -6.05 -0.43 19.50
CA ARG A 260 -5.73 -0.37 18.08
C ARG A 260 -5.08 -1.68 17.66
N ASP A 261 -5.65 -2.35 16.67
CA ASP A 261 -4.96 -3.39 15.94
C ASP A 261 -3.92 -2.78 14.97
N ARG A 262 -3.05 -3.58 14.36
CA ARG A 262 -2.03 -3.10 13.41
C ARG A 262 -2.61 -2.22 12.30
N MET A 263 -3.82 -2.54 11.83
CA MET A 263 -4.48 -1.74 10.80
C MET A 263 -4.87 -0.34 11.30
N ARG A 264 -5.27 -0.23 12.55
CA ARG A 264 -5.67 1.05 13.18
C ARG A 264 -4.49 1.86 13.72
N GLN A 265 -3.37 1.20 14.05
CA GLN A 265 -2.14 1.90 14.44
C GLN A 265 -1.61 2.78 13.29
N GLN A 266 -1.86 2.38 12.06
CA GLN A 266 -1.49 3.09 10.84
C GLN A 266 -2.61 3.96 10.27
N ASP A 267 -3.45 4.58 11.09
CA ASP A 267 -4.65 5.32 10.65
C ASP A 267 -4.35 6.37 9.56
N VAL A 268 -3.20 7.03 9.61
CA VAL A 268 -2.76 7.98 8.57
C VAL A 268 -2.43 7.25 7.27
N ASN A 269 -1.68 6.16 7.34
CA ASN A 269 -1.33 5.32 6.18
C ASN A 269 -2.58 4.63 5.62
N PHE A 270 -3.53 4.24 6.50
CA PHE A 270 -4.78 3.58 6.09
C PHE A 270 -5.71 4.53 5.31
N ARG A 271 -5.82 5.79 5.71
CA ARG A 271 -6.53 6.83 4.93
C ARG A 271 -5.86 7.05 3.58
N MET A 272 -4.54 7.05 3.55
CA MET A 272 -3.76 7.16 2.31
C MET A 272 -4.02 5.98 1.37
N VAL A 273 -4.02 4.74 1.89
CA VAL A 273 -4.38 3.53 1.14
C VAL A 273 -5.84 3.55 0.67
N GLN A 274 -6.78 4.09 1.46
CA GLN A 274 -8.16 4.26 1.01
C GLN A 274 -8.29 5.28 -0.11
N ILE A 275 -7.64 6.44 0.01
CA ILE A 275 -7.61 7.47 -1.05
C ILE A 275 -6.99 6.86 -2.32
N GLU A 276 -5.91 6.11 -2.18
CA GLU A 276 -5.24 5.41 -3.27
C GLU A 276 -6.17 4.43 -3.99
N LYS A 277 -6.96 3.62 -3.26
CA LYS A 277 -7.98 2.74 -3.84
C LYS A 277 -9.03 3.50 -4.64
N TRP A 278 -9.48 4.65 -4.14
CA TRP A 278 -10.43 5.50 -4.84
C TRP A 278 -9.82 6.09 -6.12
N VAL A 279 -8.57 6.59 -6.05
CA VAL A 279 -7.84 7.13 -7.21
C VAL A 279 -7.61 6.05 -8.26
N THR A 280 -7.16 4.87 -7.83
CA THR A 280 -6.95 3.71 -8.73
C THR A 280 -8.27 3.27 -9.38
N GLY A 281 -9.35 3.18 -8.60
CA GLY A 281 -10.68 2.89 -9.12
C GLY A 281 -11.16 3.92 -10.15
N LEU A 282 -10.93 5.20 -9.90
CA LEU A 282 -11.27 6.29 -10.82
C LEU A 282 -10.44 6.23 -12.11
N LEU A 283 -9.13 5.97 -12.00
CA LEU A 283 -8.26 5.76 -13.17
C LEU A 283 -8.72 4.55 -13.99
N LEU A 284 -9.09 3.45 -13.34
CA LEU A 284 -9.63 2.25 -13.99
C LEU A 284 -10.90 2.60 -14.78
N VAL A 285 -11.86 3.29 -14.17
CA VAL A 285 -13.08 3.75 -14.84
C VAL A 285 -12.75 4.66 -16.03
N PHE A 286 -11.81 5.59 -15.85
CA PHE A 286 -11.42 6.52 -16.91
C PHE A 286 -10.81 5.80 -18.13
N ILE A 287 -9.88 4.87 -17.90
CA ILE A 287 -9.29 4.06 -18.99
C ILE A 287 -10.35 3.22 -19.70
N LEU A 288 -11.29 2.65 -18.93
CA LEU A 288 -12.39 1.86 -19.48
C LEU A 288 -13.35 2.72 -20.32
N VAL A 289 -13.62 3.96 -19.92
CA VAL A 289 -14.41 4.91 -20.71
C VAL A 289 -13.71 5.22 -22.03
N ILE A 290 -12.40 5.49 -22.03
CA ILE A 290 -11.63 5.70 -23.26
C ILE A 290 -11.69 4.46 -24.18
N ALA A 291 -11.51 3.26 -23.62
CA ALA A 291 -11.63 2.02 -24.39
C ALA A 291 -13.03 1.85 -25.00
N SER A 292 -14.07 2.21 -24.26
CA SER A 292 -15.47 2.18 -24.76
C SER A 292 -15.69 3.12 -25.94
N PHE A 293 -15.18 4.35 -25.86
CA PHE A 293 -15.28 5.31 -26.98
C PHE A 293 -14.54 4.79 -28.23
N ASN A 294 -13.38 4.18 -28.05
CA ASN A 294 -12.64 3.56 -29.16
C ASN A 294 -13.48 2.49 -29.86
N ILE A 295 -14.09 1.57 -29.09
CA ILE A 295 -14.93 0.51 -29.64
C ILE A 295 -16.16 1.09 -30.34
N ILE A 296 -16.86 2.05 -29.72
CA ILE A 296 -18.06 2.69 -30.30
C ILE A 296 -17.73 3.41 -31.62
N SER A 297 -16.64 4.18 -31.64
CA SER A 297 -16.17 4.90 -32.83
C SER A 297 -15.87 3.93 -33.98
N THR A 298 -15.14 2.87 -33.68
CA THR A 298 -14.79 1.82 -34.65
C THR A 298 -16.07 1.12 -35.17
N MET A 299 -16.98 0.73 -34.30
CA MET A 299 -18.21 0.08 -34.69
C MET A 299 -19.09 0.99 -35.54
N THR A 300 -19.14 2.29 -35.24
CA THR A 300 -19.85 3.27 -36.05
C THR A 300 -19.28 3.33 -37.47
N MET A 301 -17.97 3.46 -37.59
CA MET A 301 -17.28 3.46 -38.88
C MET A 301 -17.50 2.17 -39.64
N PHE A 302 -17.42 1.02 -38.95
CA PHE A 302 -17.63 -0.30 -39.53
C PHE A 302 -19.04 -0.48 -40.07
N VAL A 303 -20.08 -0.07 -39.33
CA VAL A 303 -21.47 -0.10 -39.78
C VAL A 303 -21.67 0.76 -41.02
N LEU A 304 -21.08 1.96 -41.09
CA LEU A 304 -21.17 2.86 -42.23
C LEU A 304 -20.52 2.23 -43.48
N GLU A 305 -19.34 1.63 -43.34
CA GLU A 305 -18.64 1.01 -44.48
C GLU A 305 -19.35 -0.25 -45.01
N LYS A 306 -19.94 -1.03 -44.12
CA LYS A 306 -20.69 -2.25 -44.48
C LYS A 306 -22.13 -2.02 -44.87
N ARG A 307 -22.56 -0.76 -45.03
CA ARG A 307 -23.96 -0.41 -45.36
C ARG A 307 -24.47 -1.11 -46.62
N ARG A 308 -23.67 -1.23 -47.71
CA ARG A 308 -24.05 -1.95 -48.92
C ARG A 308 -24.28 -3.44 -48.67
N GLN A 309 -23.43 -4.08 -47.88
CA GLN A 309 -23.56 -5.49 -47.53
C GLN A 309 -24.79 -5.76 -46.66
N MET A 310 -25.17 -4.82 -45.78
CA MET A 310 -26.41 -4.90 -44.98
C MET A 310 -27.64 -4.88 -45.88
N GLN A 311 -27.60 -4.08 -46.94
CA GLN A 311 -28.70 -4.07 -47.94
C GLN A 311 -28.83 -5.41 -48.68
N THR A 312 -27.71 -6.04 -49.02
CA THR A 312 -27.69 -7.38 -49.65
C THR A 312 -28.28 -8.44 -48.70
N PHE A 313 -27.89 -8.43 -47.42
CA PHE A 313 -28.50 -9.35 -46.44
C PHE A 313 -29.99 -9.16 -46.27
N ARG A 314 -30.45 -7.90 -46.34
CA ARG A 314 -31.89 -7.60 -46.30
C ARG A 314 -32.62 -8.11 -47.55
N ALA A 315 -32.02 -7.97 -48.73
CA ALA A 315 -32.57 -8.51 -49.99
C ALA A 315 -32.65 -10.05 -49.99
N LEU A 316 -31.72 -10.70 -49.22
CA LEU A 316 -31.74 -12.15 -48.98
C LEU A 316 -32.72 -12.60 -47.89
N GLY A 317 -33.52 -11.66 -47.33
CA GLY A 317 -34.58 -11.98 -46.37
C GLY A 317 -34.22 -11.90 -44.91
N MET A 318 -32.97 -11.47 -44.54
CA MET A 318 -32.59 -11.32 -43.15
C MET A 318 -33.37 -10.20 -42.47
N ARG A 319 -33.80 -10.45 -41.22
CA ARG A 319 -34.48 -9.46 -40.38
C ARG A 319 -33.52 -8.41 -39.86
N ARG A 320 -34.01 -7.18 -39.60
CA ARG A 320 -33.20 -6.07 -39.06
C ARG A 320 -32.50 -6.44 -37.75
N ASN A 321 -33.16 -7.21 -36.90
CA ASN A 321 -32.62 -7.66 -35.63
C ASN A 321 -31.49 -8.69 -35.83
N GLU A 322 -31.52 -9.50 -36.85
CA GLU A 322 -30.47 -10.47 -37.15
C GLU A 322 -29.21 -9.78 -37.67
N ILE A 323 -29.40 -8.79 -38.56
CA ILE A 323 -28.27 -7.97 -39.04
C ILE A 323 -27.65 -7.18 -37.91
N GLY A 324 -28.44 -6.55 -36.99
CA GLY A 324 -27.93 -5.86 -35.82
C GLY A 324 -27.11 -6.77 -34.91
N ARG A 325 -27.55 -8.02 -34.71
CA ARG A 325 -26.83 -9.01 -33.90
C ARG A 325 -25.47 -9.40 -34.49
N ILE A 326 -25.29 -9.36 -35.81
CA ILE A 326 -23.96 -9.61 -36.43
C ILE A 326 -22.93 -8.59 -35.92
N PHE A 327 -23.29 -7.29 -35.94
CA PHE A 327 -22.40 -6.22 -35.44
C PHE A 327 -22.21 -6.26 -33.92
N GLY A 328 -23.24 -6.69 -33.19
CA GLY A 328 -23.10 -6.95 -31.75
C GLY A 328 -22.09 -8.05 -31.45
N TRP A 329 -22.16 -9.17 -32.16
CA TRP A 329 -21.16 -10.26 -32.03
C TRP A 329 -19.76 -9.83 -32.42
N GLU A 330 -19.63 -9.00 -33.44
CA GLU A 330 -18.36 -8.49 -33.91
C GLU A 330 -17.71 -7.58 -32.86
N SER A 331 -18.47 -6.64 -32.26
CA SER A 331 -18.01 -5.82 -31.14
C SER A 331 -17.56 -6.68 -29.93
N LEU A 332 -18.32 -7.73 -29.61
CA LEU A 332 -18.00 -8.65 -28.55
C LEU A 332 -16.68 -9.43 -28.83
N TYR A 333 -16.48 -9.87 -30.06
CA TYR A 333 -15.24 -10.55 -30.46
C TYR A 333 -14.04 -9.62 -30.40
N ILE A 334 -14.16 -8.36 -30.80
CA ILE A 334 -13.10 -7.36 -30.68
C ILE A 334 -12.71 -7.17 -29.19
N THR A 335 -13.71 -7.05 -28.32
CA THR A 335 -13.48 -6.91 -26.88
C THR A 335 -12.86 -8.16 -26.27
N LEU A 336 -13.32 -9.35 -26.63
CA LEU A 336 -12.76 -10.61 -26.11
C LEU A 336 -11.33 -10.85 -26.59
N LEU A 337 -11.05 -10.60 -27.86
CA LEU A 337 -9.70 -10.74 -28.41
C LEU A 337 -8.75 -9.66 -27.85
N GLY A 338 -9.21 -8.40 -27.83
CA GLY A 338 -8.43 -7.30 -27.26
C GLY A 338 -8.24 -7.45 -25.77
N GLY A 339 -9.31 -7.67 -25.00
CA GLY A 339 -9.23 -7.89 -23.55
C GLY A 339 -8.41 -9.11 -23.17
N GLY A 340 -8.64 -10.25 -23.83
CA GLY A 340 -7.87 -11.48 -23.60
C GLY A 340 -6.39 -11.34 -23.92
N SER A 341 -6.05 -10.76 -25.08
CA SER A 341 -4.64 -10.50 -25.43
C SER A 341 -4.03 -9.44 -24.51
N GLY A 342 -4.78 -8.42 -24.10
CA GLY A 342 -4.34 -7.42 -23.15
C GLY A 342 -4.06 -7.99 -21.75
N LEU A 343 -4.92 -8.88 -21.23
CA LEU A 343 -4.68 -9.60 -20.00
C LEU A 343 -3.40 -10.43 -20.07
N LEU A 344 -3.21 -11.20 -21.15
CA LEU A 344 -2.02 -12.01 -21.33
C LEU A 344 -0.74 -11.16 -21.43
N LEU A 345 -0.79 -10.04 -22.14
CA LEU A 345 0.33 -9.10 -22.25
C LEU A 345 0.61 -8.42 -20.89
N GLY A 346 -0.41 -7.98 -20.17
CA GLY A 346 -0.26 -7.37 -18.86
C GLY A 346 0.34 -8.34 -17.83
N ILE A 347 -0.15 -9.57 -17.78
CA ILE A 347 0.41 -10.64 -16.94
C ILE A 347 1.87 -10.92 -17.33
N GLY A 348 2.15 -11.07 -18.64
CA GLY A 348 3.49 -11.33 -19.13
C GLY A 348 4.48 -10.22 -18.77
N LEU A 349 4.09 -8.95 -18.93
CA LEU A 349 4.90 -7.79 -18.55
C LEU A 349 5.12 -7.71 -17.03
N SER A 350 4.08 -7.97 -16.23
CA SER A 350 4.19 -7.97 -14.77
C SER A 350 5.15 -9.07 -14.28
N ILE A 351 5.04 -10.30 -14.80
CA ILE A 351 5.96 -11.40 -14.47
C ILE A 351 7.39 -11.10 -14.93
N LEU A 352 7.53 -10.50 -16.13
CA LEU A 352 8.83 -10.13 -16.65
C LEU A 352 9.51 -9.07 -15.78
N GLN A 353 8.74 -8.07 -15.32
CA GLN A 353 9.25 -7.05 -14.39
C GLN A 353 9.61 -7.65 -13.03
N GLU A 354 8.76 -8.53 -12.47
CA GLU A 354 9.01 -9.21 -11.20
C GLU A 354 10.28 -10.05 -11.21
N ARG A 355 10.55 -10.75 -12.33
CA ARG A 355 11.73 -11.63 -12.44
C ARG A 355 12.99 -10.94 -12.93
N CYS A 356 12.88 -10.01 -13.84
CA CYS A 356 14.03 -9.39 -14.52
C CYS A 356 14.35 -7.98 -14.01
N GLY A 357 13.44 -7.31 -13.26
CA GLY A 357 13.68 -5.97 -12.74
C GLY A 357 14.01 -4.94 -13.82
N LEU A 358 13.32 -4.99 -14.98
CA LEU A 358 13.64 -4.16 -16.15
C LEU A 358 13.59 -2.66 -15.84
N LEU A 359 12.62 -2.25 -15.04
CA LEU A 359 12.45 -0.87 -14.59
C LEU A 359 13.14 -0.72 -13.25
N LYS A 360 14.31 -0.11 -13.25
CA LYS A 360 15.05 0.25 -12.04
C LYS A 360 14.59 1.61 -11.51
N MET A 361 14.55 1.76 -10.20
CA MET A 361 14.33 3.06 -9.57
C MET A 361 15.60 3.90 -9.74
N HIS A 362 15.49 5.06 -10.41
CA HIS A 362 16.56 6.04 -10.54
C HIS A 362 16.33 7.13 -9.50
N GLY A 363 17.11 7.14 -8.45
CA GLY A 363 17.02 8.18 -7.42
C GLY A 363 17.92 7.91 -6.22
N GLY A 364 19.10 8.52 -6.19
CA GLY A 364 20.05 8.45 -5.10
C GLY A 364 21.24 7.52 -5.35
N ASP A 365 22.31 7.70 -4.57
CA ASP A 365 23.52 6.87 -4.65
C ASP A 365 23.15 5.39 -4.54
N ASP A 366 23.70 4.58 -5.44
CA ASP A 366 23.45 3.13 -5.59
C ASP A 366 23.64 2.29 -4.29
N ALA A 367 24.19 2.87 -3.24
CA ALA A 367 24.47 2.20 -1.97
C ALA A 367 23.34 2.28 -0.94
N SER A 368 22.32 3.15 -1.13
CA SER A 368 21.29 3.41 -0.12
C SER A 368 19.91 2.84 -0.45
N MET A 369 19.71 2.25 -1.64
CA MET A 369 18.41 1.69 -2.03
C MET A 369 18.36 0.18 -1.86
N ILE A 370 17.58 -0.28 -0.89
CA ILE A 370 17.32 -1.71 -0.62
C ILE A 370 16.48 -2.36 -1.73
N VAL A 371 15.73 -1.57 -2.51
CA VAL A 371 14.91 -2.04 -3.63
C VAL A 371 15.43 -1.44 -4.93
N GLN A 372 16.19 -2.22 -5.71
CA GLN A 372 16.78 -1.77 -6.97
C GLN A 372 15.78 -1.72 -8.15
N ALA A 373 14.62 -2.36 -8.05
CA ALA A 373 13.61 -2.42 -9.11
C ALA A 373 12.22 -2.04 -8.59
N TYR A 374 11.38 -1.50 -9.48
CA TYR A 374 9.97 -1.25 -9.15
C TYR A 374 9.30 -2.53 -8.67
N PRO A 375 8.72 -2.54 -7.45
CA PRO A 375 8.03 -3.70 -6.92
C PRO A 375 6.76 -3.95 -7.72
N VAL A 376 6.58 -5.19 -8.16
CA VAL A 376 5.40 -5.62 -8.89
C VAL A 376 4.91 -6.91 -8.27
N GLN A 377 3.63 -6.95 -7.86
CA GLN A 377 3.01 -8.16 -7.34
C GLN A 377 1.72 -8.44 -8.09
N LEU A 378 1.60 -9.64 -8.64
CA LEU A 378 0.43 -10.07 -9.37
C LEU A 378 -0.54 -10.80 -8.43
N VAL A 379 -1.68 -10.17 -8.16
CA VAL A 379 -2.74 -10.73 -7.30
C VAL A 379 -3.87 -11.26 -8.20
N TRP A 380 -4.24 -12.54 -8.03
CA TRP A 380 -5.26 -13.18 -8.85
C TRP A 380 -6.65 -12.52 -8.76
N SER A 381 -6.99 -11.92 -7.62
CA SER A 381 -8.25 -11.18 -7.46
C SER A 381 -8.36 -9.98 -8.40
N ASP A 382 -7.23 -9.32 -8.70
CA ASP A 382 -7.22 -8.11 -9.52
C ASP A 382 -7.38 -8.41 -11.01
N LEU A 383 -6.97 -9.61 -11.43
CA LEU A 383 -7.27 -10.07 -12.78
C LEU A 383 -8.77 -10.15 -13.03
N TRP A 384 -9.55 -10.60 -12.03
CA TRP A 384 -11.01 -10.57 -12.11
C TRP A 384 -11.57 -9.15 -12.04
N ALA A 385 -10.96 -8.28 -11.23
CA ALA A 385 -11.33 -6.87 -11.16
C ALA A 385 -11.11 -6.12 -12.48
N VAL A 386 -10.19 -6.57 -13.33
CA VAL A 386 -9.99 -6.04 -14.70
C VAL A 386 -10.87 -6.78 -15.71
N ALA A 387 -10.89 -8.10 -15.68
CA ALA A 387 -11.59 -8.91 -16.69
C ALA A 387 -13.11 -8.67 -16.70
N LEU A 388 -13.73 -8.54 -15.53
CA LEU A 388 -15.16 -8.39 -15.39
C LEU A 388 -15.66 -7.04 -15.95
N PRO A 389 -15.10 -5.87 -15.60
CA PRO A 389 -15.46 -4.60 -16.23
C PRO A 389 -15.21 -4.56 -17.75
N VAL A 390 -14.11 -5.12 -18.24
CA VAL A 390 -13.82 -5.21 -19.68
C VAL A 390 -14.92 -6.01 -20.39
N LEU A 391 -15.35 -7.12 -19.81
CA LEU A 391 -16.44 -7.95 -20.35
C LEU A 391 -17.78 -7.21 -20.31
N VAL A 392 -18.11 -6.52 -19.22
CA VAL A 392 -19.32 -5.71 -19.10
C VAL A 392 -19.37 -4.62 -20.18
N ILE A 393 -18.26 -3.90 -20.37
CA ILE A 393 -18.15 -2.89 -21.43
C ILE A 393 -18.30 -3.52 -22.81
N GLY A 394 -17.70 -4.69 -23.02
CA GLY A 394 -17.88 -5.44 -24.26
C GLY A 394 -19.36 -5.77 -24.56
N ILE A 395 -20.12 -6.15 -23.55
CA ILE A 395 -21.55 -6.40 -23.68
C ILE A 395 -22.33 -5.12 -23.96
N VAL A 396 -22.03 -4.04 -23.23
CA VAL A 396 -22.69 -2.73 -23.43
C VAL A 396 -22.40 -2.17 -24.82
N THR A 397 -21.16 -2.19 -25.25
CA THR A 397 -20.76 -1.72 -26.59
C THR A 397 -21.33 -2.59 -27.69
N ALA A 398 -21.44 -3.91 -27.51
CA ALA A 398 -22.13 -4.82 -28.42
C ALA A 398 -23.63 -4.50 -28.54
N TRP A 399 -24.27 -4.16 -27.43
CA TRP A 399 -25.70 -3.74 -27.46
C TRP A 399 -25.87 -2.42 -28.21
N ILE A 400 -25.00 -1.41 -27.95
CA ILE A 400 -25.00 -0.11 -28.66
C ILE A 400 -24.72 -0.31 -30.13
N ALA A 401 -23.71 -1.10 -30.52
CA ALA A 401 -23.41 -1.40 -31.92
C ALA A 401 -24.58 -2.06 -32.63
N SER A 402 -25.25 -3.04 -31.98
CA SER A 402 -26.44 -3.70 -32.49
C SER A 402 -27.62 -2.71 -32.68
N ALA A 403 -27.85 -1.80 -31.73
CA ALA A 403 -28.89 -0.79 -31.80
C ALA A 403 -28.62 0.23 -32.92
N PHE A 404 -27.36 0.70 -33.03
CA PHE A 404 -26.95 1.62 -34.10
C PHE A 404 -27.08 1.01 -35.49
N ALA A 405 -26.66 -0.24 -35.70
CA ALA A 405 -26.82 -0.93 -36.96
C ALA A 405 -28.30 -1.07 -37.36
N ARG A 406 -29.19 -1.35 -36.39
CA ARG A 406 -30.64 -1.42 -36.64
C ARG A 406 -31.25 -0.09 -37.07
N SER A 407 -30.84 1.03 -36.49
CA SER A 407 -31.36 2.36 -36.83
C SER A 407 -31.00 2.76 -38.26
N ARG A 408 -29.77 2.49 -38.69
CA ARG A 408 -29.27 2.84 -40.02
C ARG A 408 -29.86 2.00 -41.14
N ILE A 409 -30.38 0.81 -40.87
CA ILE A 409 -31.11 -0.03 -41.85
C ILE A 409 -32.49 0.58 -42.18
N GLY A 410 -33.03 1.42 -41.30
CA GLY A 410 -34.35 2.02 -41.43
C GLY A 410 -34.41 3.31 -42.24
N GLU A 411 -33.31 4.03 -42.41
CA GLU A 411 -33.25 5.26 -43.19
C GLU A 411 -33.43 4.98 -44.69
N LYS A 412 -34.66 5.18 -45.21
CA LYS A 412 -34.93 5.29 -46.67
C LYS A 412 -34.15 6.50 -47.20
N ARG A 413 -33.45 6.35 -48.31
CA ARG A 413 -33.04 7.48 -49.14
C ARG A 413 -34.29 8.37 -49.38
N GLN A 414 -34.36 9.58 -48.81
CA GLN A 414 -35.00 10.71 -49.46
C GLN A 414 -34.14 11.16 -50.60
#